data_4d6e27f4fa54a03969875902698614fd
#
_entry.id   4d6e27f4fa54a03969875902698614fd
#
_cell.length_a   1.000
_cell.length_b   1.000
_cell.length_c   1.000
_cell.angle_alpha   90.00
_cell.angle_beta   90.00
_cell.angle_gamma   90.00
#
_symmetry.space_group_name_H-M   'P 1'
#
loop_
_entity.id
_entity.type
_entity.pdbx_description
1 polymer ?
#
loop_
_entity_poly.entity_id
_entity_poly.type
_entity_poly.pdbx_seq_one_letter_code
_entity_poly.pdbx_strand_id
1 'polypeptide(L)'
;LISAATAITNSIHSLLTTAPEPLRERYRRLDTPALITRLARTRPTRTITTPQQAATSALHHMARTHQDLHHRAERLNQQMHHILTTHYPGLLAVYGAGTTVAAQLAVTAGGNPGRIHNEAAFAHLCATAPIPASSGKTTRHRLNPGGDRRANAALHRIALVRLRHDPTTKNYADRRTQEGKTTKEIIRCLKRAIAREVYRALTQPPPTDTTSTLAAHRKRHHLTQTDVAHALNTYPARISDIENHRRPLPQLTHRYHQYLTTLDTQ
;
A
#
# COMPACT_ATOMS: atom_id res chain seq x y z
N LEU A 1 8.20 10.37 -11.70
CA LEU A 1 7.07 10.65 -12.59
C LEU A 1 6.00 11.49 -11.89
N ILE A 2 5.40 11.02 -10.79
CA ILE A 2 4.32 11.74 -10.08
C ILE A 2 4.74 13.13 -9.63
N SER A 3 5.93 13.30 -9.04
CA SER A 3 6.44 14.62 -8.65
C SER A 3 6.59 15.57 -9.85
N ALA A 4 7.01 15.06 -11.00
CA ALA A 4 7.10 15.83 -12.23
C ALA A 4 5.70 16.23 -12.75
N ALA A 5 4.73 15.31 -12.70
CA ALA A 5 3.35 15.62 -13.05
C ALA A 5 2.75 16.71 -12.14
N THR A 6 3.02 16.64 -10.83
CA THR A 6 2.60 17.69 -9.87
C THR A 6 3.24 19.05 -10.19
N ALA A 7 4.54 19.07 -10.52
CA ALA A 7 5.21 20.31 -10.91
C ALA A 7 4.59 20.91 -12.18
N ILE A 8 4.26 20.07 -13.18
CA ILE A 8 3.57 20.52 -14.39
C ILE A 8 2.18 21.06 -14.07
N THR A 9 1.42 20.43 -13.18
CA THR A 9 0.12 20.95 -12.72
C THR A 9 0.26 22.34 -12.13
N ASN A 10 1.23 22.55 -11.25
CA ASN A 10 1.49 23.87 -10.66
C ASN A 10 1.88 24.91 -11.72
N SER A 11 2.68 24.51 -12.72
CA SER A 11 3.06 25.39 -13.85
C SER A 11 1.85 25.75 -14.72
N ILE A 12 0.93 24.80 -14.96
CA ILE A 12 -0.32 25.08 -15.68
C ILE A 12 -1.16 26.10 -14.94
N HIS A 13 -1.36 25.96 -13.63
CA HIS A 13 -2.11 26.92 -12.83
C HIS A 13 -1.42 28.31 -12.79
N SER A 14 -0.09 28.34 -12.65
CA SER A 14 0.68 29.59 -12.68
C SER A 14 0.54 30.31 -14.02
N LEU A 15 0.70 29.60 -15.14
CA LEU A 15 0.57 30.19 -16.47
C LEU A 15 -0.87 30.69 -16.72
N LEU A 16 -1.90 29.94 -16.28
CA LEU A 16 -3.29 30.38 -16.40
C LEU A 16 -3.57 31.66 -15.61
N THR A 17 -2.94 31.84 -14.44
CA THR A 17 -3.12 33.04 -13.61
C THR A 17 -2.64 34.31 -14.34
N THR A 18 -1.57 34.19 -15.14
CA THR A 18 -0.98 35.31 -15.90
C THR A 18 -1.43 35.38 -17.36
N ALA A 19 -2.23 34.41 -17.80
CA ALA A 19 -2.70 34.34 -19.20
C ALA A 19 -3.69 35.46 -19.54
N PRO A 20 -3.85 35.81 -20.85
CA PRO A 20 -4.86 36.74 -21.31
C PRO A 20 -6.28 36.39 -20.82
N GLU A 21 -7.09 37.41 -20.52
CA GLU A 21 -8.42 37.26 -19.91
C GLU A 21 -9.33 36.23 -20.60
N PRO A 22 -9.45 36.20 -21.95
CA PRO A 22 -10.32 35.23 -22.60
C PRO A 22 -9.92 33.77 -22.34
N LEU A 23 -8.61 33.52 -22.13
CA LEU A 23 -8.09 32.20 -21.83
C LEU A 23 -8.38 31.83 -20.36
N ARG A 24 -8.21 32.77 -19.42
CA ARG A 24 -8.53 32.57 -18.01
C ARG A 24 -9.99 32.24 -17.81
N GLU A 25 -10.90 33.05 -18.37
CA GLU A 25 -12.34 32.87 -18.24
C GLU A 25 -12.80 31.51 -18.78
N ARG A 26 -12.19 31.06 -19.88
CA ARG A 26 -12.54 29.76 -20.49
C ARG A 26 -12.30 28.58 -19.57
N TYR A 27 -11.31 28.63 -18.68
CA TYR A 27 -10.87 27.53 -17.83
C TYR A 27 -11.16 27.75 -16.33
N ARG A 28 -11.60 28.92 -15.92
CA ARG A 28 -11.78 29.35 -14.53
C ARG A 28 -12.57 28.39 -13.65
N ARG A 29 -13.61 27.75 -14.20
CA ARG A 29 -14.55 26.91 -13.45
C ARG A 29 -14.20 25.42 -13.47
N LEU A 30 -13.10 25.04 -14.08
CA LEU A 30 -12.70 23.64 -14.18
C LEU A 30 -11.87 23.22 -12.96
N ASP A 31 -12.15 22.05 -12.43
CA ASP A 31 -11.26 21.37 -11.50
C ASP A 31 -9.98 20.89 -12.24
N THR A 32 -8.95 20.51 -11.50
CA THR A 32 -7.65 20.14 -12.09
C THR A 32 -7.73 18.97 -13.08
N PRO A 33 -8.46 17.87 -12.84
CA PRO A 33 -8.61 16.79 -13.81
C PRO A 33 -9.31 17.20 -15.09
N ALA A 34 -10.42 17.94 -14.99
CA ALA A 34 -11.14 18.45 -16.14
C ALA A 34 -10.32 19.48 -16.93
N LEU A 35 -9.58 20.36 -16.24
CA LEU A 35 -8.67 21.33 -16.83
C LEU A 35 -7.61 20.65 -17.69
N ILE A 36 -6.87 19.67 -17.13
CA ILE A 36 -5.82 18.95 -17.85
C ILE A 36 -6.42 18.23 -19.06
N THR A 37 -7.55 17.55 -18.90
CA THR A 37 -8.23 16.87 -20.00
C THR A 37 -8.63 17.83 -21.11
N ARG A 38 -9.18 18.99 -20.75
CA ARG A 38 -9.62 20.01 -21.71
C ARG A 38 -8.45 20.64 -22.43
N LEU A 39 -7.37 20.99 -21.72
CA LEU A 39 -6.14 21.55 -22.30
C LEU A 39 -5.46 20.55 -23.26
N ALA A 40 -5.38 19.29 -22.89
CA ALA A 40 -4.77 18.25 -23.74
C ALA A 40 -5.54 18.00 -25.05
N ARG A 41 -6.84 18.34 -25.10
CA ARG A 41 -7.69 18.22 -26.29
C ARG A 41 -7.69 19.48 -27.16
N THR A 42 -7.10 20.60 -26.69
CA THR A 42 -7.01 21.81 -27.52
C THR A 42 -6.12 21.54 -28.74
N ARG A 43 -6.39 22.23 -29.82
CA ARG A 43 -5.58 22.19 -31.04
C ARG A 43 -4.89 23.55 -31.18
N PRO A 44 -3.62 23.68 -30.79
CA PRO A 44 -2.88 24.93 -30.98
C PRO A 44 -2.69 25.21 -32.46
N THR A 45 -2.67 26.48 -32.85
CA THR A 45 -2.34 26.91 -34.20
C THR A 45 -0.88 26.61 -34.51
N ARG A 46 -0.58 26.32 -35.79
CA ARG A 46 0.80 26.05 -36.23
C ARG A 46 1.68 27.29 -36.14
N THR A 47 1.12 28.47 -36.44
CA THR A 47 1.82 29.75 -36.42
C THR A 47 1.38 30.54 -35.18
N ILE A 48 2.33 30.86 -34.32
CA ILE A 48 2.09 31.63 -33.08
C ILE A 48 2.39 33.09 -33.37
N THR A 49 1.37 33.92 -33.39
CA THR A 49 1.48 35.37 -33.65
C THR A 49 1.00 36.22 -32.49
N THR A 50 0.32 35.61 -31.48
CA THR A 50 -0.24 36.34 -30.33
C THR A 50 0.16 35.69 -29.03
N PRO A 51 0.25 36.46 -27.91
CA PRO A 51 0.49 35.91 -26.57
C PRO A 51 -0.53 34.84 -26.16
N GLN A 52 -1.80 35.01 -26.57
CA GLN A 52 -2.84 34.03 -26.29
C GLN A 52 -2.60 32.68 -27.00
N GLN A 53 -2.13 32.71 -28.23
CA GLN A 53 -1.77 31.50 -28.98
C GLN A 53 -0.55 30.81 -28.37
N ALA A 54 0.45 31.58 -27.92
CA ALA A 54 1.63 31.06 -27.23
C ALA A 54 1.23 30.39 -25.93
N ALA A 55 0.42 31.04 -25.09
CA ALA A 55 -0.08 30.46 -23.84
C ALA A 55 -0.91 29.20 -24.10
N THR A 56 -1.79 29.19 -25.09
CA THR A 56 -2.59 28.02 -25.46
C THR A 56 -1.71 26.84 -25.87
N SER A 57 -0.69 27.09 -26.67
CA SER A 57 0.26 26.06 -27.10
C SER A 57 1.04 25.48 -25.93
N ALA A 58 1.58 26.35 -25.06
CA ALA A 58 2.32 25.92 -23.87
C ALA A 58 1.44 25.07 -22.93
N LEU A 59 0.23 25.53 -22.63
CA LEU A 59 -0.75 24.80 -21.79
C LEU A 59 -1.11 23.45 -22.38
N HIS A 60 -1.33 23.36 -23.70
CA HIS A 60 -1.58 22.09 -24.39
C HIS A 60 -0.42 21.11 -24.22
N HIS A 61 0.81 21.52 -24.47
CA HIS A 61 1.98 20.65 -24.34
C HIS A 61 2.20 20.21 -22.90
N MET A 62 2.07 21.10 -21.92
CA MET A 62 2.16 20.75 -20.51
C MET A 62 1.09 19.72 -20.11
N ALA A 63 -0.16 19.91 -20.55
CA ALA A 63 -1.25 18.98 -20.25
C ALA A 63 -1.01 17.59 -20.88
N ARG A 64 -0.51 17.54 -22.11
CA ARG A 64 -0.12 16.27 -22.77
C ARG A 64 1.01 15.58 -22.04
N THR A 65 2.06 16.31 -21.67
CA THR A 65 3.18 15.76 -20.87
C THR A 65 2.70 15.23 -19.52
N HIS A 66 1.80 15.96 -18.86
CA HIS A 66 1.20 15.49 -17.60
C HIS A 66 0.47 14.14 -17.78
N GLN A 67 -0.36 14.01 -18.80
CA GLN A 67 -1.08 12.75 -19.09
C GLN A 67 -0.11 11.61 -19.40
N ASP A 68 0.93 11.86 -20.18
CA ASP A 68 1.95 10.84 -20.52
C ASP A 68 2.70 10.37 -19.26
N LEU A 69 3.08 11.29 -18.37
CA LEU A 69 3.71 10.94 -17.10
C LEU A 69 2.79 10.08 -16.22
N HIS A 70 1.49 10.39 -16.17
CA HIS A 70 0.52 9.58 -15.43
C HIS A 70 0.35 8.18 -16.03
N HIS A 71 0.21 8.07 -17.35
CA HIS A 71 0.13 6.76 -18.01
C HIS A 71 1.38 5.90 -17.79
N ARG A 72 2.57 6.51 -17.83
CA ARG A 72 3.82 5.81 -17.52
C ARG A 72 3.88 5.37 -16.06
N ALA A 73 3.46 6.24 -15.14
CA ALA A 73 3.43 5.90 -13.71
C ALA A 73 2.47 4.74 -13.43
N GLU A 74 1.30 4.73 -14.07
CA GLU A 74 0.33 3.65 -13.91
C GLU A 74 0.85 2.31 -14.43
N ARG A 75 1.46 2.30 -15.63
CA ARG A 75 2.10 1.08 -16.17
C ARG A 75 3.18 0.53 -15.25
N LEU A 76 4.04 1.40 -14.70
CA LEU A 76 5.06 0.98 -13.73
C LEU A 76 4.44 0.46 -12.43
N ASN A 77 3.35 1.08 -11.97
CA ASN A 77 2.63 0.61 -10.79
C ASN A 77 2.04 -0.80 -11.00
N GLN A 78 1.48 -1.07 -12.18
CA GLN A 78 0.98 -2.40 -12.55
C GLN A 78 2.12 -3.43 -12.61
N GLN A 79 3.27 -3.08 -13.18
CA GLN A 79 4.45 -3.97 -13.21
C GLN A 79 4.97 -4.26 -11.79
N MET A 80 5.08 -3.24 -10.95
CA MET A 80 5.45 -3.42 -9.55
C MET A 80 4.46 -4.31 -8.80
N HIS A 81 3.15 -4.10 -9.04
CA HIS A 81 2.11 -4.92 -8.42
C HIS A 81 2.24 -6.39 -8.82
N HIS A 82 2.47 -6.68 -10.10
CA HIS A 82 2.67 -8.03 -10.60
C HIS A 82 3.89 -8.71 -9.94
N ILE A 83 5.04 -8.01 -9.87
CA ILE A 83 6.25 -8.52 -9.20
C ILE A 83 5.98 -8.80 -7.71
N LEU A 84 5.30 -7.88 -7.03
CA LEU A 84 4.98 -8.04 -5.61
C LEU A 84 4.01 -9.19 -5.35
N THR A 85 3.02 -9.38 -6.21
CA THR A 85 2.08 -10.51 -6.12
C THR A 85 2.80 -11.85 -6.26
N THR A 86 3.79 -11.91 -7.14
CA THR A 86 4.55 -13.15 -7.39
C THR A 86 5.59 -13.44 -6.29
N HIS A 87 6.35 -12.43 -5.86
CA HIS A 87 7.53 -12.63 -5.02
C HIS A 87 7.35 -12.19 -3.56
N TYR A 88 6.41 -11.27 -3.29
CA TYR A 88 6.21 -10.67 -1.97
C TYR A 88 4.72 -10.51 -1.61
N PRO A 89 3.87 -11.54 -1.82
CA PRO A 89 2.42 -11.41 -1.60
C PRO A 89 2.09 -11.02 -0.15
N GLY A 90 2.91 -11.45 0.82
CA GLY A 90 2.76 -11.07 2.21
C GLY A 90 2.84 -9.56 2.45
N LEU A 91 3.66 -8.82 1.68
CA LEU A 91 3.74 -7.37 1.81
C LEU A 91 2.47 -6.65 1.34
N LEU A 92 1.81 -7.18 0.30
CA LEU A 92 0.54 -6.64 -0.17
C LEU A 92 -0.61 -6.93 0.80
N ALA A 93 -0.49 -7.99 1.60
CA ALA A 93 -1.46 -8.34 2.65
C ALA A 93 -1.35 -7.44 3.90
N VAL A 94 -0.25 -6.69 4.07
CA VAL A 94 -0.09 -5.75 5.17
C VAL A 94 -1.11 -4.62 5.03
N TYR A 95 -2.06 -4.52 5.95
CA TYR A 95 -3.09 -3.47 5.91
C TYR A 95 -2.49 -2.07 5.87
N GLY A 96 -2.88 -1.30 4.85
CA GLY A 96 -2.36 0.05 4.60
C GLY A 96 -1.08 0.11 3.74
N ALA A 97 -0.55 -1.04 3.30
CA ALA A 97 0.57 -1.09 2.37
C ALA A 97 0.07 -1.22 0.92
N GLY A 98 -0.07 -0.09 0.22
CA GLY A 98 -0.30 -0.12 -1.22
C GLY A 98 0.98 -0.49 -2.01
N THR A 99 0.83 -0.77 -3.30
CA THR A 99 1.90 -1.24 -4.21
C THR A 99 3.22 -0.49 -4.04
N THR A 100 3.20 0.84 -4.11
CA THR A 100 4.41 1.67 -4.00
C THR A 100 5.10 1.54 -2.63
N VAL A 101 4.31 1.42 -1.56
CA VAL A 101 4.83 1.26 -0.19
C VAL A 101 5.43 -0.13 -0.02
N ALA A 102 4.75 -1.17 -0.47
CA ALA A 102 5.22 -2.55 -0.45
C ALA A 102 6.51 -2.70 -1.27
N ALA A 103 6.57 -2.12 -2.48
CA ALA A 103 7.75 -2.12 -3.33
C ALA A 103 8.94 -1.43 -2.64
N GLN A 104 8.73 -0.27 -2.00
CA GLN A 104 9.79 0.41 -1.26
C GLN A 104 10.34 -0.45 -0.12
N LEU A 105 9.48 -1.15 0.61
CA LEU A 105 9.90 -2.03 1.71
C LEU A 105 10.65 -3.27 1.21
N ALA A 106 10.21 -3.85 0.08
CA ALA A 106 10.92 -4.94 -0.58
C ALA A 106 12.31 -4.52 -1.04
N VAL A 107 12.45 -3.35 -1.68
CA VAL A 107 13.75 -2.78 -2.10
C VAL A 107 14.65 -2.54 -0.90
N THR A 108 14.13 -2.01 0.21
CA THR A 108 14.90 -1.77 1.44
C THR A 108 15.39 -3.07 2.06
N ALA A 109 14.55 -4.11 2.07
CA ALA A 109 14.96 -5.44 2.54
C ALA A 109 16.07 -6.05 1.66
N GLY A 110 16.00 -5.78 0.35
CA GLY A 110 16.95 -6.30 -0.65
C GLY A 110 16.70 -7.77 -0.98
N GLY A 111 17.45 -8.26 -1.97
CA GLY A 111 17.34 -9.65 -2.46
C GLY A 111 18.14 -10.68 -1.65
N ASN A 112 18.81 -10.29 -0.57
CA ASN A 112 19.57 -11.22 0.28
C ASN A 112 18.84 -11.43 1.61
N PRO A 113 18.10 -12.54 1.77
CA PRO A 113 17.35 -12.83 3.00
C PRO A 113 18.23 -12.96 4.24
N GLY A 114 19.49 -13.44 4.08
CA GLY A 114 20.43 -13.59 5.17
C GLY A 114 20.99 -12.30 5.74
N ARG A 115 20.81 -11.16 5.05
CA ARG A 115 21.30 -9.85 5.50
C ARG A 115 20.56 -9.32 6.72
N ILE A 116 19.28 -9.63 6.84
CA ILE A 116 18.42 -9.14 7.93
C ILE A 116 18.12 -10.31 8.86
N HIS A 117 18.97 -10.53 9.83
CA HIS A 117 18.91 -11.70 10.70
C HIS A 117 17.73 -11.75 11.65
N ASN A 118 17.15 -10.59 11.99
CA ASN A 118 16.03 -10.50 12.92
C ASN A 118 15.23 -9.21 12.75
N GLU A 119 14.09 -9.16 13.42
CA GLU A 119 13.16 -8.04 13.44
C GLU A 119 13.79 -6.73 13.94
N ALA A 120 14.69 -6.81 14.93
CA ALA A 120 15.36 -5.63 15.47
C ALA A 120 16.30 -5.01 14.44
N ALA A 121 17.06 -5.84 13.69
CA ALA A 121 17.89 -5.37 12.59
C ALA A 121 17.08 -4.69 11.49
N PHE A 122 15.90 -5.24 11.12
CA PHE A 122 15.00 -4.59 10.18
C PHE A 122 14.47 -3.25 10.70
N ALA A 123 14.13 -3.17 11.98
CA ALA A 123 13.68 -1.92 12.58
C ALA A 123 14.79 -0.85 12.62
N HIS A 124 16.04 -1.24 12.82
CA HIS A 124 17.19 -0.34 12.71
C HIS A 124 17.36 0.14 11.27
N LEU A 125 17.31 -0.77 10.30
CA LEU A 125 17.39 -0.45 8.88
C LEU A 125 16.31 0.56 8.46
N CYS A 126 15.09 0.41 8.97
CA CYS A 126 13.97 1.31 8.69
C CYS A 126 13.95 2.58 9.59
N ALA A 127 14.98 2.82 10.38
CA ALA A 127 15.04 3.95 11.33
C ALA A 127 13.84 4.02 12.30
N THR A 128 13.30 2.85 12.70
CA THR A 128 12.17 2.75 13.64
C THR A 128 12.54 2.16 14.99
N ALA A 129 13.78 1.68 15.14
CA ALA A 129 14.27 1.21 16.42
C ALA A 129 14.37 2.39 17.40
N PRO A 130 13.86 2.24 18.65
CA PRO A 130 13.96 3.28 19.66
C PRO A 130 15.42 3.46 20.09
N ILE A 131 15.88 4.71 20.18
CA ILE A 131 17.18 5.03 20.77
C ILE A 131 16.92 5.52 22.21
N PRO A 132 17.47 4.89 23.23
CA PRO A 132 17.35 5.35 24.60
C PRO A 132 17.87 6.79 24.74
N ALA A 133 17.11 7.61 25.43
CA ALA A 133 17.46 9.00 25.74
C ALA A 133 17.06 9.30 27.20
N SER A 134 17.30 8.33 28.07
CA SER A 134 16.94 8.39 29.48
C SER A 134 18.02 9.16 30.25
N SER A 135 17.58 9.95 31.23
CA SER A 135 18.44 10.57 32.24
C SER A 135 17.75 10.48 33.61
N GLY A 136 18.44 9.91 34.60
CA GLY A 136 17.91 9.78 35.96
C GLY A 136 16.58 9.02 36.03
N LYS A 137 15.56 9.65 36.58
CA LYS A 137 14.22 9.06 36.77
C LYS A 137 13.34 9.02 35.53
N THR A 138 13.78 9.58 34.38
CA THR A 138 12.97 9.71 33.19
C THR A 138 13.41 8.73 32.11
N THR A 139 12.55 7.77 31.74
CA THR A 139 12.77 6.85 30.62
C THR A 139 12.14 7.42 29.35
N ARG A 140 12.97 7.87 28.41
CA ARG A 140 12.52 8.39 27.11
C ARG A 140 13.30 7.75 25.96
N HIS A 141 12.72 7.84 24.78
CA HIS A 141 13.36 7.39 23.55
C HIS A 141 13.35 8.51 22.51
N ARG A 142 14.48 8.71 21.86
CA ARG A 142 14.60 9.68 20.75
C ARG A 142 14.45 9.02 19.38
N LEU A 143 14.24 9.84 18.37
CA LEU A 143 14.21 9.40 16.98
C LEU A 143 15.58 8.82 16.58
N ASN A 144 15.56 7.70 15.85
CA ASN A 144 16.74 7.18 15.18
C ASN A 144 16.96 7.96 13.86
N PRO A 145 18.04 8.75 13.72
CA PRO A 145 18.32 9.48 12.48
C PRO A 145 18.99 8.61 11.41
N GLY A 146 19.50 7.44 11.77
CA GLY A 146 20.12 6.49 10.86
C GLY A 146 19.09 5.61 10.13
N GLY A 147 19.57 4.85 9.17
CA GLY A 147 18.76 3.93 8.38
C GLY A 147 18.10 4.54 7.14
N ASP A 148 17.30 3.73 6.47
CA ASP A 148 16.64 4.12 5.21
C ASP A 148 15.45 5.05 5.46
N ARG A 149 15.61 6.31 5.05
CA ARG A 149 14.55 7.33 5.15
C ARG A 149 13.32 7.01 4.30
N ARG A 150 13.50 6.31 3.15
CA ARG A 150 12.39 5.93 2.28
C ARG A 150 11.56 4.83 2.92
N ALA A 151 12.21 3.83 3.53
CA ALA A 151 11.51 2.82 4.34
C ALA A 151 10.78 3.45 5.53
N ASN A 152 11.42 4.38 6.24
CA ASN A 152 10.77 5.11 7.33
C ASN A 152 9.52 5.87 6.87
N ALA A 153 9.59 6.53 5.71
CA ALA A 153 8.45 7.22 5.11
C ALA A 153 7.35 6.23 4.65
N ALA A 154 7.73 5.05 4.15
CA ALA A 154 6.78 3.99 3.80
C ALA A 154 6.01 3.51 5.03
N LEU A 155 6.70 3.18 6.13
CA LEU A 155 6.08 2.80 7.39
C LEU A 155 5.21 3.92 7.99
N HIS A 156 5.62 5.17 7.81
CA HIS A 156 4.82 6.32 8.24
C HIS A 156 3.51 6.43 7.47
N ARG A 157 3.52 6.21 6.16
CA ARG A 157 2.29 6.19 5.34
C ARG A 157 1.34 5.10 5.80
N ILE A 158 1.82 3.88 6.06
CA ILE A 158 1.00 2.80 6.63
C ILE A 158 0.38 3.25 7.96
N ALA A 159 1.17 3.84 8.86
CA ALA A 159 0.67 4.31 10.15
C ALA A 159 -0.43 5.37 10.00
N LEU A 160 -0.28 6.33 9.07
CA LEU A 160 -1.31 7.33 8.79
C LEU A 160 -2.60 6.73 8.22
N VAL A 161 -2.48 5.79 7.27
CA VAL A 161 -3.64 5.08 6.71
C VAL A 161 -4.38 4.34 7.81
N ARG A 162 -3.68 3.62 8.68
CA ARG A 162 -4.27 2.90 9.81
C ARG A 162 -4.93 3.83 10.81
N LEU A 163 -4.30 4.93 11.19
CA LEU A 163 -4.89 5.93 12.07
C LEU A 163 -6.17 6.53 11.50
N ARG A 164 -6.29 6.61 10.17
CA ARG A 164 -7.49 7.14 9.53
C ARG A 164 -8.59 6.10 9.36
N HIS A 165 -8.27 4.84 9.10
CA HIS A 165 -9.23 3.86 8.62
C HIS A 165 -9.38 2.61 9.51
N ASP A 166 -8.39 2.29 10.37
CA ASP A 166 -8.42 1.10 11.22
C ASP A 166 -8.91 1.43 12.63
N PRO A 167 -10.09 0.89 13.05
CA PRO A 167 -10.62 1.11 14.39
C PRO A 167 -9.67 0.67 15.50
N THR A 168 -8.96 -0.45 15.31
CA THR A 168 -8.03 -0.98 16.30
C THR A 168 -6.87 -0.02 16.55
N THR A 169 -6.32 0.55 15.47
CA THR A 169 -5.25 1.55 15.56
C THR A 169 -5.74 2.86 16.18
N LYS A 170 -6.98 3.29 15.88
CA LYS A 170 -7.59 4.46 16.53
C LYS A 170 -7.72 4.27 18.02
N ASN A 171 -8.32 3.17 18.46
CA ASN A 171 -8.47 2.84 19.87
C ASN A 171 -7.13 2.77 20.60
N TYR A 172 -6.10 2.22 19.95
CA TYR A 172 -4.74 2.24 20.49
C TYR A 172 -4.23 3.68 20.63
N ALA A 173 -4.40 4.53 19.62
CA ALA A 173 -3.94 5.92 19.66
C ALA A 173 -4.64 6.73 20.76
N ASP A 174 -5.95 6.56 20.92
CA ASP A 174 -6.76 7.24 21.94
C ASP A 174 -6.30 6.85 23.34
N ARG A 175 -6.12 5.56 23.61
CA ARG A 175 -5.57 5.07 24.89
C ARG A 175 -4.21 5.65 25.18
N ARG A 176 -3.30 5.67 24.18
CA ARG A 176 -1.93 6.21 24.37
C ARG A 176 -1.94 7.72 24.59
N THR A 177 -2.91 8.43 24.02
CA THR A 177 -3.12 9.86 24.27
C THR A 177 -3.57 10.11 25.70
N GLN A 178 -4.50 9.30 26.23
CA GLN A 178 -4.92 9.35 27.63
C GLN A 178 -3.76 9.06 28.60
N GLU A 179 -2.81 8.22 28.20
CA GLU A 179 -1.56 7.97 28.94
C GLU A 179 -0.54 9.13 28.82
N GLY A 180 -0.89 10.26 28.20
CA GLY A 180 -0.04 11.45 28.06
C GLY A 180 0.98 11.41 26.93
N LYS A 181 0.86 10.46 25.97
CA LYS A 181 1.77 10.41 24.81
C LYS A 181 1.34 11.39 23.73
N THR A 182 2.32 12.04 23.14
CA THR A 182 2.11 12.92 21.99
C THR A 182 1.83 12.10 20.72
N THR A 183 1.15 12.69 19.74
CA THR A 183 0.90 12.07 18.42
C THR A 183 2.19 11.59 17.74
N LYS A 184 3.29 12.34 17.88
CA LYS A 184 4.61 11.95 17.32
C LYS A 184 5.15 10.68 17.99
N GLU A 185 4.95 10.50 19.28
CA GLU A 185 5.36 9.29 20.02
C GLU A 185 4.49 8.10 19.64
N ILE A 186 3.18 8.30 19.53
CA ILE A 186 2.24 7.27 19.08
C ILE A 186 2.60 6.75 17.67
N ILE A 187 2.85 7.66 16.73
CA ILE A 187 3.28 7.28 15.38
C ILE A 187 4.61 6.52 15.40
N ARG A 188 5.57 6.87 16.27
CA ARG A 188 6.82 6.10 16.42
C ARG A 188 6.56 4.68 16.90
N CYS A 189 5.70 4.51 17.90
CA CYS A 189 5.30 3.19 18.38
C CYS A 189 4.61 2.37 17.28
N LEU A 190 3.68 2.99 16.54
CA LEU A 190 3.00 2.34 15.41
C LEU A 190 3.98 1.91 14.33
N LYS A 191 4.90 2.78 13.91
CA LYS A 191 5.91 2.42 12.93
C LYS A 191 6.78 1.23 13.36
N ARG A 192 7.12 1.15 14.65
CA ARG A 192 7.88 0.02 15.19
C ARG A 192 7.06 -1.28 15.15
N ALA A 193 5.77 -1.22 15.48
CA ALA A 193 4.87 -2.37 15.37
C ALA A 193 4.67 -2.82 13.92
N ILE A 194 4.46 -1.86 13.01
CA ILE A 194 4.32 -2.12 11.57
C ILE A 194 5.61 -2.71 10.99
N ALA A 195 6.79 -2.23 11.41
CA ALA A 195 8.07 -2.80 10.97
C ALA A 195 8.19 -4.29 11.36
N ARG A 196 7.68 -4.69 12.52
CA ARG A 196 7.60 -6.09 12.95
C ARG A 196 6.70 -6.92 12.04
N GLU A 197 5.53 -6.40 11.70
CA GLU A 197 4.58 -7.05 10.81
C GLU A 197 5.16 -7.20 9.39
N VAL A 198 5.77 -6.14 8.86
CA VAL A 198 6.45 -6.14 7.56
C VAL A 198 7.60 -7.14 7.54
N TYR A 199 8.41 -7.23 8.60
CA TYR A 199 9.49 -8.22 8.68
C TYR A 199 8.95 -9.65 8.60
N ARG A 200 7.85 -9.94 9.30
CA ARG A 200 7.19 -11.25 9.20
C ARG A 200 6.68 -11.52 7.79
N ALA A 201 6.04 -10.52 7.17
CA ALA A 201 5.55 -10.62 5.80
C ALA A 201 6.66 -10.84 4.76
N LEU A 202 7.87 -10.40 5.03
CA LEU A 202 9.06 -10.63 4.19
C LEU A 202 9.71 -11.99 4.39
N THR A 203 9.67 -12.53 5.62
CA THR A 203 10.46 -13.73 6.01
C THR A 203 9.61 -14.98 6.14
N GLN A 204 8.32 -14.82 6.33
CA GLN A 204 7.39 -15.94 6.40
C GLN A 204 6.58 -15.97 5.09
N PRO A 205 6.38 -17.15 4.48
CA PRO A 205 5.41 -17.25 3.40
C PRO A 205 4.10 -16.69 3.94
N PRO A 206 3.32 -15.97 3.09
CA PRO A 206 1.99 -15.56 3.51
C PRO A 206 1.31 -16.80 4.08
N PRO A 207 0.53 -16.67 5.16
CA PRO A 207 -0.35 -17.76 5.52
C PRO A 207 -1.12 -18.02 4.23
N THR A 208 -0.87 -19.16 3.65
CA THR A 208 -1.74 -19.67 2.61
C THR A 208 -3.11 -19.64 3.28
N ASP A 209 -3.97 -18.72 2.86
CA ASP A 209 -5.39 -18.71 3.23
C ASP A 209 -6.03 -19.92 2.57
N THR A 210 -5.47 -21.09 2.90
CA THR A 210 -5.94 -22.39 2.50
C THR A 210 -7.39 -22.56 2.94
N THR A 211 -7.79 -21.81 3.96
CA THR A 211 -9.10 -21.95 4.58
C THR A 211 -10.18 -21.11 3.89
N SER A 212 -9.91 -19.87 3.49
CA SER A 212 -10.89 -19.08 2.69
C SER A 212 -11.00 -19.64 1.27
N THR A 213 -9.90 -20.16 0.72
CA THR A 213 -9.89 -20.91 -0.55
C THR A 213 -10.58 -22.26 -0.42
N LEU A 214 -10.49 -22.98 0.70
CA LEU A 214 -11.17 -24.28 0.89
C LEU A 214 -12.68 -24.14 0.87
N ALA A 215 -13.26 -23.16 1.57
CA ALA A 215 -14.70 -22.91 1.53
C ALA A 215 -15.18 -22.52 0.12
N ALA A 216 -14.42 -21.64 -0.57
CA ALA A 216 -14.73 -21.25 -1.95
C ALA A 216 -14.56 -22.43 -2.93
N HIS A 217 -13.53 -23.24 -2.74
CA HIS A 217 -13.25 -24.44 -3.54
C HIS A 217 -14.36 -25.50 -3.37
N ARG A 218 -14.74 -25.81 -2.13
CA ARG A 218 -15.87 -26.69 -1.83
C ARG A 218 -17.17 -26.24 -2.52
N LYS A 219 -17.49 -24.94 -2.42
CA LYS A 219 -18.69 -24.36 -3.03
C LYS A 219 -18.67 -24.46 -4.56
N ARG A 220 -17.52 -24.36 -5.22
CA ARG A 220 -17.39 -24.57 -6.67
C ARG A 220 -17.79 -26.00 -7.09
N HIS A 221 -17.50 -26.96 -6.24
CA HIS A 221 -17.93 -28.35 -6.47
C HIS A 221 -19.33 -28.65 -5.93
N HIS A 222 -20.10 -27.63 -5.54
CA HIS A 222 -21.46 -27.76 -4.99
C HIS A 222 -21.56 -28.68 -3.75
N LEU A 223 -20.44 -28.88 -3.03
CA LEU A 223 -20.39 -29.71 -1.84
C LEU A 223 -20.83 -28.93 -0.59
N THR A 224 -21.56 -29.61 0.30
CA THR A 224 -21.86 -29.11 1.65
C THR A 224 -20.72 -29.42 2.62
N GLN A 225 -20.68 -28.75 3.78
CA GLN A 225 -19.73 -29.10 4.84
C GLN A 225 -19.94 -30.53 5.35
N THR A 226 -21.16 -31.05 5.26
CA THR A 226 -21.52 -32.44 5.62
C THR A 226 -20.92 -33.42 4.65
N ASP A 227 -20.95 -33.15 3.34
CA ASP A 227 -20.38 -34.02 2.32
C ASP A 227 -18.88 -34.16 2.49
N VAL A 228 -18.18 -33.05 2.72
CA VAL A 228 -16.75 -33.08 2.98
C VAL A 228 -16.42 -33.77 4.29
N ALA A 229 -17.21 -33.57 5.33
CA ALA A 229 -17.03 -34.23 6.60
C ALA A 229 -17.17 -35.75 6.49
N HIS A 230 -18.15 -36.20 5.71
CA HIS A 230 -18.36 -37.62 5.42
C HIS A 230 -17.16 -38.20 4.65
N ALA A 231 -16.74 -37.54 3.57
CA ALA A 231 -15.60 -37.94 2.74
C ALA A 231 -14.27 -38.02 3.54
N LEU A 232 -14.08 -37.15 4.50
CA LEU A 232 -12.88 -37.12 5.34
C LEU A 232 -13.00 -37.87 6.67
N ASN A 233 -14.11 -38.59 6.87
CA ASN A 233 -14.44 -39.31 8.10
C ASN A 233 -14.26 -38.41 9.35
N THR A 234 -14.98 -37.28 9.36
CA THR A 234 -14.95 -36.29 10.43
C THR A 234 -16.33 -35.68 10.66
N TYR A 235 -16.43 -34.70 11.55
CA TYR A 235 -17.67 -33.99 11.86
C TYR A 235 -17.79 -32.66 11.11
N PRO A 236 -19.00 -32.27 10.63
CA PRO A 236 -19.21 -30.98 9.94
C PRO A 236 -18.74 -29.78 10.74
N ALA A 237 -18.85 -29.82 12.07
CA ALA A 237 -18.36 -28.77 12.96
C ALA A 237 -16.83 -28.53 12.80
N ARG A 238 -16.04 -29.59 12.58
CA ARG A 238 -14.59 -29.48 12.35
C ARG A 238 -14.26 -28.83 11.00
N ILE A 239 -15.04 -29.13 9.97
CA ILE A 239 -14.92 -28.46 8.67
C ILE A 239 -15.28 -27.01 8.81
N SER A 240 -16.37 -26.68 9.52
CA SER A 240 -16.75 -25.30 9.84
C SER A 240 -15.69 -24.56 10.65
N ASP A 241 -15.07 -25.22 11.63
CA ASP A 241 -13.99 -24.65 12.44
C ASP A 241 -12.76 -24.30 11.57
N ILE A 242 -12.41 -25.15 10.61
CA ILE A 242 -11.35 -24.90 9.65
C ILE A 242 -11.73 -23.71 8.76
N GLU A 243 -12.89 -23.72 8.12
CA GLU A 243 -13.34 -22.68 7.19
C GLU A 243 -13.50 -21.30 7.87
N ASN A 244 -13.82 -21.26 9.15
CA ASN A 244 -14.00 -20.03 9.93
C ASN A 244 -12.82 -19.68 10.85
N HIS A 245 -11.69 -20.36 10.70
CA HIS A 245 -10.46 -20.12 11.50
C HIS A 245 -10.67 -20.20 13.03
N ARG A 246 -11.68 -20.94 13.49
CA ARG A 246 -12.00 -21.03 14.92
C ARG A 246 -11.05 -21.95 15.66
N ARG A 247 -10.55 -23.00 14.99
CA ARG A 247 -9.65 -23.98 15.60
C ARG A 247 -8.62 -24.47 14.58
N PRO A 248 -7.30 -24.35 14.85
CA PRO A 248 -6.27 -24.86 13.94
C PRO A 248 -6.25 -26.40 14.02
N LEU A 249 -6.50 -27.05 12.88
CA LEU A 249 -6.47 -28.51 12.69
C LEU A 249 -5.56 -28.84 11.49
N PRO A 250 -4.22 -28.71 11.58
CA PRO A 250 -3.32 -28.73 10.41
C PRO A 250 -3.44 -30.01 9.58
N GLN A 251 -3.50 -31.18 10.20
CA GLN A 251 -3.60 -32.47 9.49
C GLN A 251 -4.92 -32.61 8.74
N LEU A 252 -6.03 -32.18 9.35
CA LEU A 252 -7.33 -32.23 8.72
C LEU A 252 -7.43 -31.19 7.61
N THR A 253 -6.87 -30.02 7.79
CA THR A 253 -6.80 -28.97 6.76
C THR A 253 -6.03 -29.45 5.53
N HIS A 254 -4.91 -30.14 5.72
CA HIS A 254 -4.13 -30.73 4.63
C HIS A 254 -4.93 -31.81 3.87
N ARG A 255 -5.59 -32.71 4.58
CA ARG A 255 -6.48 -33.76 3.98
C ARG A 255 -7.64 -33.14 3.23
N TYR A 256 -8.21 -32.04 3.74
CA TYR A 256 -9.32 -31.34 3.10
C TYR A 256 -8.86 -30.72 1.78
N HIS A 257 -7.68 -30.07 1.77
CA HIS A 257 -7.08 -29.52 0.56
C HIS A 257 -6.82 -30.62 -0.48
N GLN A 258 -6.21 -31.74 -0.09
CA GLN A 258 -5.96 -32.87 -0.99
C GLN A 258 -7.26 -33.41 -1.60
N TYR A 259 -8.30 -33.58 -0.79
CA TYR A 259 -9.61 -34.08 -1.26
C TYR A 259 -10.20 -33.15 -2.34
N LEU A 260 -10.20 -31.83 -2.12
CA LEU A 260 -10.71 -30.88 -3.12
C LEU A 260 -9.86 -30.87 -4.39
N THR A 261 -8.55 -30.99 -4.28
CA THR A 261 -7.64 -31.05 -5.44
C THR A 261 -7.85 -32.29 -6.27
N THR A 262 -8.20 -33.44 -5.67
CA THR A 262 -8.53 -34.65 -6.42
C THR A 262 -9.82 -34.51 -7.23
N LEU A 263 -10.76 -33.68 -6.79
CA LEU A 263 -12.00 -33.40 -7.52
C LEU A 263 -11.79 -32.49 -8.75
N ASP A 264 -10.77 -31.63 -8.74
CA ASP A 264 -10.41 -30.83 -9.92
C ASP A 264 -9.79 -31.66 -11.06
N THR A 265 -9.36 -32.86 -10.76
CA THR A 265 -8.62 -33.74 -11.71
C THR A 265 -9.52 -34.81 -12.33
N GLN A 266 -10.78 -34.90 -11.91
CA GLN A 266 -11.82 -35.80 -12.47
C GLN A 266 -12.78 -35.02 -13.37
#